data_9c8130fe35c3912456d30884481d6e01
#
_entry.id   9c8130fe35c3912456d30884481d6e01
#
_cell.length_a   1.000
_cell.length_b   1.000
_cell.length_c   1.000
_cell.angle_alpha   90.00
_cell.angle_beta   90.00
_cell.angle_gamma   90.00
#
_symmetry.space_group_name_H-M   'P 1'
#
loop_
_entity.id
_entity.type
_entity.pdbx_description
1 polymer ?
#
loop_
_entity_poly.entity_id
_entity_poly.type
_entity_poly.pdbx_seq_one_letter_code
_entity_poly.pdbx_strand_id
1 'polypeptide(L)'
;MFDSTPAGVLLVLFLTTVALVSHELTHLLCARLIAPVSVTQVSYLPFRVELSFETEVQPTQVWLVALAPTVVGGLAGVMAVSSGFWALLQSSDPYYLWFILLLNWIVYSIPSPTDLRTLM
;
A
#
# COMPACT_ATOMS: atom_id res chain seq x y z
N MET A 1 22.23 3.19 13.31
CA MET A 1 21.61 1.93 13.64
C MET A 1 20.14 2.15 14.04
N PHE A 2 19.29 1.23 13.64
CA PHE A 2 17.89 1.28 14.05
C PHE A 2 17.78 1.13 15.56
N ASP A 3 17.05 2.02 16.18
CA ASP A 3 16.92 2.05 17.62
C ASP A 3 15.80 1.13 18.07
N SER A 4 16.10 0.23 19.03
CA SER A 4 15.15 -0.70 19.61
C SER A 4 14.40 -0.10 20.81
N THR A 5 14.46 1.22 21.03
CA THR A 5 13.68 1.88 22.07
C THR A 5 12.18 1.73 21.79
N PRO A 6 11.32 1.86 22.82
CA PRO A 6 9.87 1.87 22.61
C PRO A 6 9.41 2.89 21.57
N ALA A 7 10.05 4.07 21.51
CA ALA A 7 9.71 5.08 20.51
C ALA A 7 10.00 4.60 19.08
N GLY A 8 11.14 3.95 18.87
CA GLY A 8 11.49 3.39 17.56
C GLY A 8 10.54 2.29 17.13
N VAL A 9 10.20 1.38 18.05
CA VAL A 9 9.25 0.31 17.78
C VAL A 9 7.87 0.89 17.43
N LEU A 10 7.40 1.88 18.19
CA LEU A 10 6.12 2.52 17.91
C LEU A 10 6.11 3.21 16.55
N LEU A 11 7.21 3.84 16.15
CA LEU A 11 7.32 4.48 14.85
C LEU A 11 7.17 3.46 13.72
N VAL A 12 7.87 2.31 13.81
CA VAL A 12 7.78 1.25 12.80
C VAL A 12 6.36 0.70 12.73
N LEU A 13 5.74 0.42 13.88
CA LEU A 13 4.38 -0.10 13.92
C LEU A 13 3.39 0.90 13.32
N PHE A 14 3.54 2.18 13.64
CA PHE A 14 2.69 3.22 13.09
C PHE A 14 2.80 3.31 11.57
N LEU A 15 4.04 3.38 11.06
CA LEU A 15 4.26 3.49 9.61
C LEU A 15 3.77 2.24 8.87
N THR A 16 3.99 1.05 9.44
CA THR A 16 3.51 -0.19 8.84
C THR A 16 1.98 -0.22 8.79
N THR A 17 1.33 0.22 9.86
CA THR A 17 -0.13 0.31 9.90
C THR A 17 -0.64 1.28 8.84
N VAL A 18 -0.02 2.45 8.70
CA VAL A 18 -0.38 3.42 7.66
C VAL A 18 -0.22 2.81 6.27
N ALA A 19 0.86 2.07 6.04
CA ALA A 19 1.08 1.42 4.74
C ALA A 19 -0.01 0.39 4.43
N LEU A 20 -0.36 -0.46 5.40
CA LEU A 20 -1.39 -1.48 5.22
C LEU A 20 -2.77 -0.87 5.00
N VAL A 21 -3.14 0.14 5.79
CA VAL A 21 -4.41 0.83 5.63
C VAL A 21 -4.48 1.53 4.28
N SER A 22 -3.41 2.20 3.88
CA SER A 22 -3.35 2.89 2.59
C SER A 22 -3.47 1.92 1.43
N HIS A 23 -2.85 0.73 1.53
CA HIS A 23 -2.96 -0.33 0.55
C HIS A 23 -4.43 -0.73 0.33
N GLU A 24 -5.14 -1.01 1.43
CA GLU A 24 -6.56 -1.41 1.34
C GLU A 24 -7.45 -0.27 0.86
N LEU A 25 -7.19 0.96 1.30
CA LEU A 25 -7.96 2.12 0.84
C LEU A 25 -7.73 2.40 -0.64
N THR A 26 -6.55 2.12 -1.17
CA THR A 26 -6.27 2.26 -2.60
C THR A 26 -7.15 1.31 -3.41
N HIS A 27 -7.31 0.06 -2.97
CA HIS A 27 -8.24 -0.87 -3.61
C HIS A 27 -9.67 -0.30 -3.62
N LEU A 28 -10.13 0.19 -2.48
CA LEU A 28 -11.49 0.73 -2.35
C LEU A 28 -11.71 1.94 -3.25
N LEU A 29 -10.75 2.88 -3.26
CA LEU A 29 -10.87 4.09 -4.09
C LEU A 29 -10.87 3.74 -5.58
N CYS A 30 -9.99 2.84 -6.00
CA CYS A 30 -9.95 2.41 -7.39
C CYS A 30 -11.26 1.74 -7.79
N ALA A 31 -11.78 0.87 -6.93
CA ALA A 31 -13.03 0.17 -7.19
C ALA A 31 -14.20 1.15 -7.35
N ARG A 32 -14.28 2.15 -6.47
CA ARG A 32 -15.35 3.16 -6.53
C ARG A 32 -15.29 4.04 -7.76
N LEU A 33 -14.08 4.26 -8.30
CA LEU A 33 -13.91 5.02 -9.53
C LEU A 33 -14.37 4.25 -10.75
N ILE A 34 -14.38 2.92 -10.68
CA ILE A 34 -14.74 2.05 -11.79
C ILE A 34 -16.25 1.78 -11.81
N ALA A 35 -16.81 1.42 -10.66
CA ALA A 35 -18.22 0.99 -10.56
C ALA A 35 -18.71 1.10 -9.12
N PRO A 36 -20.04 1.07 -8.90
CA PRO A 36 -20.56 1.02 -7.54
C PRO A 36 -20.08 -0.23 -6.80
N VAL A 37 -19.55 -0.03 -5.59
CA VAL A 37 -19.09 -1.13 -4.75
C VAL A 37 -19.64 -0.95 -3.35
N SER A 38 -19.77 -2.07 -2.63
CA SER A 38 -20.06 -2.07 -1.20
C SER A 38 -18.94 -2.79 -0.45
N VAL A 39 -18.68 -2.32 0.77
CA VAL A 39 -17.75 -3.00 1.68
C VAL A 39 -18.54 -4.10 2.38
N THR A 40 -18.14 -5.36 2.15
CA THR A 40 -18.84 -6.51 2.73
C THR A 40 -18.28 -6.92 4.06
N GLN A 41 -17.01 -6.67 4.30
CA GLN A 41 -16.35 -7.04 5.54
C GLN A 41 -15.07 -6.21 5.74
N VAL A 42 -14.81 -5.85 7.00
CA VAL A 42 -13.55 -5.20 7.40
C VAL A 42 -12.90 -6.06 8.46
N SER A 43 -11.64 -6.42 8.25
CA SER A 43 -10.82 -7.14 9.22
C SER A 43 -9.71 -6.22 9.70
N TYR A 44 -9.34 -6.32 10.99
CA TYR A 44 -8.35 -5.42 11.58
C TYR A 44 -6.99 -6.06 11.86
N LEU A 45 -6.90 -7.40 11.82
CA LEU A 45 -5.64 -8.11 12.02
C LEU A 45 -5.54 -9.32 11.09
N PRO A 46 -4.89 -9.20 9.93
CA PRO A 46 -4.36 -7.97 9.33
C PRO A 46 -5.48 -7.07 8.81
N PHE A 47 -5.18 -5.79 8.65
CA PHE A 47 -6.18 -4.87 8.09
C PHE A 47 -6.51 -5.28 6.66
N ARG A 48 -7.79 -5.50 6.42
CA ARG A 48 -8.28 -5.95 5.13
C ARG A 48 -9.71 -5.47 4.92
N VAL A 49 -10.00 -5.02 3.71
CA VAL A 49 -11.34 -4.61 3.33
C VAL A 49 -11.79 -5.52 2.19
N GLU A 50 -12.90 -6.21 2.38
CA GLU A 50 -13.51 -7.02 1.33
C GLU A 50 -14.54 -6.20 0.59
N LEU A 51 -14.45 -6.21 -0.74
CA LEU A 51 -15.29 -5.42 -1.61
C LEU A 51 -16.17 -6.32 -2.47
N SER A 52 -17.37 -5.87 -2.74
CA SER A 52 -18.27 -6.50 -3.68
C SER A 52 -18.81 -5.45 -4.65
N PHE A 53 -18.66 -5.70 -5.94
CA PHE A 53 -19.25 -4.83 -6.96
C PHE A 53 -20.75 -5.04 -7.02
N GLU A 54 -21.49 -3.94 -7.05
CA GLU A 54 -22.95 -3.98 -7.12
C GLU A 54 -23.44 -4.25 -8.54
N THR A 55 -22.58 -4.02 -9.54
CA THR A 55 -22.87 -4.28 -10.94
C THR A 55 -21.80 -5.20 -11.52
N GLU A 56 -22.10 -5.84 -12.64
CA GLU A 56 -21.13 -6.67 -13.32
C GLU A 56 -20.00 -5.82 -13.89
N VAL A 57 -18.75 -6.25 -13.69
CA VAL A 57 -17.56 -5.56 -14.18
C VAL A 57 -16.72 -6.50 -15.03
N GLN A 58 -15.93 -5.92 -15.94
CA GLN A 58 -15.05 -6.70 -16.80
C GLN A 58 -13.86 -7.26 -16.02
N PRO A 59 -13.29 -8.40 -16.42
CA PRO A 59 -12.10 -8.96 -15.75
C PRO A 59 -10.93 -7.98 -15.68
N THR A 60 -10.71 -7.18 -16.72
CA THR A 60 -9.65 -6.17 -16.73
C THR A 60 -9.84 -5.12 -15.65
N GLN A 61 -11.09 -4.78 -15.33
CA GLN A 61 -11.39 -3.84 -14.24
C GLN A 61 -11.09 -4.45 -12.88
N VAL A 62 -11.39 -5.72 -12.68
CA VAL A 62 -11.05 -6.45 -11.45
C VAL A 62 -9.54 -6.49 -11.27
N TRP A 63 -8.79 -6.76 -12.33
CA TRP A 63 -7.32 -6.77 -12.28
C TRP A 63 -6.78 -5.39 -11.91
N LEU A 64 -7.36 -4.33 -12.47
CA LEU A 64 -6.92 -2.96 -12.18
C LEU A 64 -7.10 -2.65 -10.68
N VAL A 65 -8.24 -3.02 -10.12
CA VAL A 65 -8.48 -2.83 -8.68
C VAL A 65 -7.50 -3.66 -7.85
N ALA A 66 -7.29 -4.92 -8.21
CA ALA A 66 -6.39 -5.81 -7.46
C ALA A 66 -4.94 -5.32 -7.47
N LEU A 67 -4.49 -4.74 -8.58
CA LEU A 67 -3.12 -4.27 -8.74
C LEU A 67 -2.95 -2.77 -8.48
N ALA A 68 -4.01 -2.06 -8.10
CA ALA A 68 -3.95 -0.62 -7.91
C ALA A 68 -2.83 -0.16 -6.95
N PRO A 69 -2.64 -0.74 -5.76
CA PRO A 69 -1.53 -0.34 -4.89
C PRO A 69 -0.17 -0.55 -5.53
N THR A 70 0.00 -1.62 -6.30
CA THR A 70 1.26 -1.92 -7.00
C THR A 70 1.55 -0.85 -8.06
N VAL A 71 0.54 -0.45 -8.82
CA VAL A 71 0.69 0.58 -9.85
C VAL A 71 0.98 1.94 -9.20
N VAL A 72 0.21 2.31 -8.19
CA VAL A 72 0.41 3.58 -7.47
C VAL A 72 1.77 3.61 -6.79
N GLY A 73 2.15 2.52 -6.11
CA GLY A 73 3.46 2.42 -5.47
C GLY A 73 4.60 2.48 -6.48
N GLY A 74 4.45 1.82 -7.63
CA GLY A 74 5.46 1.88 -8.69
C GLY A 74 5.64 3.29 -9.23
N LEU A 75 4.55 4.01 -9.48
CA LEU A 75 4.61 5.40 -9.92
C LEU A 75 5.24 6.31 -8.86
N ALA A 76 4.88 6.12 -7.58
CA ALA A 76 5.48 6.88 -6.49
C ALA A 76 6.98 6.62 -6.40
N GLY A 77 7.42 5.37 -6.58
CA GLY A 77 8.83 5.02 -6.59
C GLY A 77 9.59 5.70 -7.71
N VAL A 78 9.05 5.67 -8.94
CA VAL A 78 9.67 6.35 -10.08
C VAL A 78 9.78 7.85 -9.83
N MET A 79 8.73 8.46 -9.30
CA MET A 79 8.74 9.89 -8.98
C MET A 79 9.76 10.22 -7.88
N ALA A 80 9.87 9.38 -6.86
CA ALA A 80 10.83 9.59 -5.79
C ALA A 80 12.27 9.57 -6.31
N VAL A 81 12.59 8.61 -7.19
CA VAL A 81 13.94 8.51 -7.77
C VAL A 81 14.21 9.65 -8.74
N SER A 82 13.28 9.91 -9.66
CA SER A 82 13.49 10.91 -10.71
C SER A 82 13.52 12.35 -10.19
N SER A 83 12.81 12.62 -9.09
CA SER A 83 12.80 13.95 -8.48
C SER A 83 13.98 14.22 -7.55
N GLY A 84 14.82 13.22 -7.29
CA GLY A 84 15.91 13.33 -6.32
C GLY A 84 15.50 13.14 -4.86
N PHE A 85 14.23 12.88 -4.60
CA PHE A 85 13.72 12.67 -3.24
C PHE A 85 14.40 11.49 -2.56
N TRP A 86 14.62 10.40 -3.29
CA TRP A 86 15.27 9.21 -2.76
C TRP A 86 16.72 9.51 -2.32
N ALA A 87 17.47 10.24 -3.16
CA ALA A 87 18.82 10.63 -2.80
C ALA A 87 18.84 11.54 -1.57
N LEU A 88 17.86 12.43 -1.47
CA LEU A 88 17.72 13.30 -0.32
C LEU A 88 17.46 12.50 0.96
N LEU A 89 16.59 11.49 0.90
CA LEU A 89 16.32 10.61 2.03
C LEU A 89 17.57 9.86 2.48
N GLN A 90 18.36 9.35 1.54
CA GLN A 90 19.58 8.61 1.87
C GLN A 90 20.62 9.47 2.60
N SER A 91 20.62 10.76 2.34
CA SER A 91 21.52 11.70 2.99
C SER A 91 20.94 12.37 4.23
N SER A 92 19.68 12.08 4.57
CA SER A 92 19.02 12.71 5.70
C SER A 92 19.39 12.06 7.03
N ASP A 93 19.11 12.78 8.11
CA ASP A 93 19.39 12.34 9.46
C ASP A 93 18.04 12.19 10.19
N PRO A 94 17.75 11.02 10.84
CA PRO A 94 18.62 9.86 11.01
C PRO A 94 18.80 9.05 9.72
N TYR A 95 19.99 8.47 9.56
CA TYR A 95 20.36 7.80 8.33
C TYR A 95 19.51 6.55 8.04
N TYR A 96 18.88 5.95 9.04
CA TYR A 96 18.04 4.76 8.84
C TYR A 96 16.63 5.09 8.35
N LEU A 97 16.28 6.38 8.24
CA LEU A 97 14.94 6.80 7.82
C LEU A 97 14.59 6.24 6.42
N TRP A 98 15.54 6.30 5.49
CA TRP A 98 15.31 5.80 4.14
C TRP A 98 14.98 4.31 4.13
N PHE A 99 15.62 3.53 5.03
CA PHE A 99 15.40 2.09 5.12
C PHE A 99 13.97 1.79 5.61
N ILE A 100 13.51 2.52 6.63
CA ILE A 100 12.16 2.35 7.15
C ILE A 100 11.12 2.71 6.09
N LEU A 101 11.33 3.82 5.39
CA LEU A 101 10.41 4.24 4.33
C LEU A 101 10.41 3.27 3.16
N LEU A 102 11.57 2.73 2.81
CA LEU A 102 11.67 1.71 1.77
C LEU A 102 10.85 0.47 2.13
N LEU A 103 11.00 -0.04 3.35
CA LEU A 103 10.24 -1.21 3.80
C LEU A 103 8.73 -0.94 3.74
N ASN A 104 8.30 0.24 4.17
CA ASN A 104 6.89 0.58 4.13
C ASN A 104 6.37 0.78 2.71
N TRP A 105 7.19 1.31 1.82
CA TRP A 105 6.85 1.39 0.40
C TRP A 105 6.65 -0.01 -0.19
N ILE A 106 7.52 -0.97 0.16
CA ILE A 106 7.40 -2.36 -0.28
C ILE A 106 6.10 -2.97 0.26
N VAL A 107 5.82 -2.79 1.54
CA VAL A 107 4.58 -3.30 2.17
C VAL A 107 3.35 -2.74 1.45
N TYR A 108 3.34 -1.46 1.14
CA TYR A 108 2.24 -0.84 0.42
C TYR A 108 2.07 -1.40 -0.99
N SER A 109 3.18 -1.60 -1.72
CA SER A 109 3.16 -1.86 -3.16
C SER A 109 2.99 -3.34 -3.51
N ILE A 110 3.39 -4.27 -2.63
CA ILE A 110 3.34 -5.69 -2.92
C ILE A 110 1.89 -6.19 -2.87
N PRO A 111 1.43 -6.92 -3.91
CA PRO A 111 0.10 -7.53 -3.87
C PRO A 111 0.02 -8.56 -2.75
N SER A 112 -1.09 -8.56 -2.03
CA SER A 112 -1.34 -9.58 -1.02
C SER A 112 -1.66 -10.93 -1.68
N PRO A 113 -1.59 -12.05 -0.94
CA PRO A 113 -2.05 -13.33 -1.48
C PRO A 113 -3.49 -13.29 -1.97
N THR A 114 -4.36 -12.53 -1.31
CA THR A 114 -5.75 -12.35 -1.74
C THR A 114 -5.81 -11.63 -3.08
N ASP A 115 -4.99 -10.58 -3.28
CA ASP A 115 -4.93 -9.87 -4.55
C ASP A 115 -4.48 -10.79 -5.68
N LEU A 116 -3.47 -11.62 -5.42
CA LEU A 116 -2.98 -12.57 -6.42
C LEU A 116 -4.02 -13.63 -6.76
N ARG A 117 -4.82 -14.08 -5.79
CA ARG A 117 -5.90 -15.04 -6.04
C ARG A 117 -6.97 -14.45 -6.96
N THR A 118 -7.24 -13.16 -6.84
CA THR A 118 -8.19 -12.49 -7.70
C THR A 118 -7.77 -12.53 -9.16
N LEU A 119 -6.47 -12.58 -9.44
CA LEU A 119 -5.91 -12.62 -10.79
C LEU A 119 -5.91 -14.02 -11.40
N MET A 120 -6.06 -15.05 -10.59
CA MET A 120 -6.11 -16.44 -11.06
C MET A 120 -7.57 -16.92 -11.31
#